data_014995ae027fd009c7b917b850af9db8
#
_entry.id   014995ae027fd009c7b917b850af9db8
#
_cell.length_a   1.000
_cell.length_b   1.000
_cell.length_c   1.000
_cell.angle_alpha   90.00
_cell.angle_beta   90.00
_cell.angle_gamma   90.00
#
_symmetry.space_group_name_H-M   'P 1'
#
loop_
_entity.id
_entity.type
_entity.pdbx_description
1 polymer ?
#
loop_
_entity_poly.entity_id
_entity_poly.type
_entity_poly.pdbx_seq_one_letter_code
_entity_poly.pdbx_strand_id
1 'polypeptide(L)'
;MMSHAMTTRPRRSGIPQMLLALTMALVFVVSQVAVAQAQVNRPESFADLAERVSPAVVNITTTTTVEARLDDAPRLPEGSPFEDFFRDFFDGPEGRPNRPRRNQALGSGFVISDDGYIVTNNHVIEGADEIRIEFFSGLELDAELVGTDPATDIALLKVDHDALLPFVPWGDAEAARVGDWVIAVGNPLGQGFSVSAGIISARGRALQGNYDDYIQTDAAINRGNSGGPLFNMDGEVIGVNTAILSPTGGSIGIGFAMSSNVALNVVDQLQEFGSTRRGWLGVRIQDLTEEMAEAIGLEEPRGAMVTDVMEGPSLDAGMLAGDVILRFDDGEVRDTRMLVRRVGDAGVGRDVEVIVFRSGEEVALTVTLGQRELFEAAARETAPSPSAPPEPSSFLGMTLQELDDTLREELGLTASTTGLIVRAVEDESDAAQKGILAGDLITEANQQPITSIEDLEALAQQARDAGRRSLLVLLRRDSDPRFVALSLEE
;
A
#
# COMPACT_ATOMS: atom_id res chain seq x y z
N MET A 1 -36.65 -67.62 84.20
CA MET A 1 -37.37 -67.24 82.97
C MET A 1 -36.77 -65.93 82.52
N MET A 2 -35.80 -65.97 81.57
CA MET A 2 -35.16 -64.77 80.93
C MET A 2 -35.68 -64.64 79.55
N SER A 3 -36.40 -63.57 79.28
CA SER A 3 -36.90 -63.22 77.91
C SER A 3 -35.84 -62.48 77.17
N HIS A 4 -35.43 -63.05 76.02
CA HIS A 4 -34.52 -62.40 75.02
C HIS A 4 -35.36 -61.50 74.12
N ALA A 5 -35.14 -60.17 74.23
CA ALA A 5 -35.70 -59.18 73.28
C ALA A 5 -34.78 -59.11 71.99
N MET A 6 -35.32 -59.56 70.88
CA MET A 6 -34.69 -59.41 69.58
C MET A 6 -34.84 -57.95 69.06
N THR A 7 -33.78 -57.18 69.04
CA THR A 7 -33.72 -55.85 68.37
C THR A 7 -33.53 -56.01 66.84
N THR A 8 -34.57 -55.69 66.10
CA THR A 8 -34.50 -55.59 64.63
C THR A 8 -33.87 -54.24 64.26
N ARG A 9 -32.67 -54.27 63.63
CA ARG A 9 -32.04 -53.11 63.00
C ARG A 9 -32.79 -52.69 61.70
N PRO A 10 -33.14 -51.40 61.49
CA PRO A 10 -33.79 -50.97 60.28
C PRO A 10 -32.79 -51.06 59.13
N ARG A 11 -33.17 -51.72 58.06
CA ARG A 11 -32.46 -51.71 56.76
C ARG A 11 -32.42 -50.27 56.24
N ARG A 12 -31.25 -49.62 56.24
CA ARG A 12 -31.02 -48.33 55.56
C ARG A 12 -31.27 -48.52 54.10
N SER A 13 -32.25 -47.81 53.53
CA SER A 13 -32.56 -47.81 52.12
C SER A 13 -31.36 -47.33 51.31
N GLY A 14 -30.83 -48.11 50.37
CA GLY A 14 -29.72 -47.80 49.51
C GLY A 14 -30.04 -46.75 48.45
N ILE A 15 -31.26 -46.22 48.45
CA ILE A 15 -31.73 -45.22 47.47
C ILE A 15 -30.90 -43.93 47.46
N PRO A 16 -30.53 -43.31 48.64
CA PRO A 16 -29.70 -42.09 48.58
C PRO A 16 -28.26 -42.29 48.11
N GLN A 17 -27.71 -43.50 48.34
CA GLN A 17 -26.36 -43.84 47.84
C GLN A 17 -26.34 -44.09 46.32
N MET A 18 -27.41 -44.69 45.80
CA MET A 18 -27.57 -44.89 44.36
C MET A 18 -27.83 -43.56 43.59
N LEU A 19 -28.59 -42.63 44.16
CA LEU A 19 -28.79 -41.28 43.65
C LEU A 19 -27.47 -40.47 43.64
N LEU A 20 -26.70 -40.54 44.72
CA LEU A 20 -25.39 -39.90 44.80
C LEU A 20 -24.39 -40.43 43.78
N ALA A 21 -24.36 -41.78 43.56
CA ALA A 21 -23.52 -42.40 42.55
C ALA A 21 -23.93 -42.00 41.12
N LEU A 22 -25.24 -41.87 40.83
CA LEU A 22 -25.74 -41.44 39.54
C LEU A 22 -25.42 -39.97 39.26
N THR A 23 -25.56 -39.08 40.27
CA THR A 23 -25.19 -37.67 40.12
C THR A 23 -23.69 -37.49 39.94
N MET A 24 -22.84 -38.23 40.63
CA MET A 24 -21.38 -38.20 40.40
C MET A 24 -20.99 -38.73 39.01
N ALA A 25 -21.65 -39.79 38.54
CA ALA A 25 -21.43 -40.30 37.18
C ALA A 25 -21.86 -39.29 36.13
N LEU A 26 -23.00 -38.60 36.29
CA LEU A 26 -23.45 -37.58 35.38
C LEU A 26 -22.50 -36.36 35.37
N VAL A 27 -22.05 -35.91 36.52
CA VAL A 27 -21.07 -34.81 36.63
C VAL A 27 -19.75 -35.21 35.98
N PHE A 28 -19.31 -36.46 36.15
CA PHE A 28 -18.10 -36.98 35.49
C PHE A 28 -18.26 -37.02 33.98
N VAL A 29 -19.40 -37.50 33.46
CA VAL A 29 -19.68 -37.51 32.01
C VAL A 29 -19.74 -36.09 31.44
N VAL A 30 -20.42 -35.16 32.16
CA VAL A 30 -20.49 -33.75 31.73
C VAL A 30 -19.11 -33.10 31.76
N SER A 31 -18.28 -33.40 32.77
CA SER A 31 -16.90 -32.89 32.82
C SER A 31 -16.02 -33.47 31.70
N GLN A 32 -16.17 -34.75 31.33
CA GLN A 32 -15.46 -35.35 30.20
C GLN A 32 -15.88 -34.73 28.88
N VAL A 33 -17.17 -34.46 28.67
CA VAL A 33 -17.67 -33.76 27.46
C VAL A 33 -17.15 -32.34 27.43
N ALA A 34 -17.12 -31.62 28.54
CA ALA A 34 -16.58 -30.26 28.64
C ALA A 34 -15.05 -30.22 28.35
N VAL A 35 -14.30 -31.20 28.86
CA VAL A 35 -12.86 -31.34 28.59
C VAL A 35 -12.60 -31.70 27.10
N ALA A 36 -13.42 -32.60 26.53
CA ALA A 36 -13.33 -32.94 25.13
C ALA A 36 -13.64 -31.73 24.20
N GLN A 37 -14.60 -30.87 24.56
CA GLN A 37 -14.88 -29.62 23.85
C GLN A 37 -13.79 -28.56 24.05
N ALA A 38 -13.09 -28.53 25.18
CA ALA A 38 -12.01 -27.59 25.44
C ALA A 38 -10.71 -27.95 24.69
N GLN A 39 -10.55 -29.18 24.19
CA GLN A 39 -9.38 -29.62 23.40
C GLN A 39 -9.49 -29.31 21.90
N VAL A 40 -10.61 -28.75 21.42
CA VAL A 40 -10.89 -28.56 19.97
C VAL A 40 -10.25 -27.28 19.38
N ASN A 41 -9.53 -26.48 20.16
CA ASN A 41 -9.00 -25.20 19.67
C ASN A 41 -7.61 -25.24 19.00
N ARG A 42 -7.02 -26.43 18.81
CA ARG A 42 -5.78 -26.58 18.04
C ARG A 42 -6.01 -27.61 16.93
N PRO A 43 -5.87 -27.23 15.66
CA PRO A 43 -6.00 -28.20 14.57
C PRO A 43 -4.90 -29.26 14.70
N GLU A 44 -5.28 -30.54 14.66
CA GLU A 44 -4.33 -31.66 14.66
C GLU A 44 -3.54 -31.70 13.33
N SER A 45 -4.17 -31.26 12.24
CA SER A 45 -3.59 -31.17 10.89
C SER A 45 -4.31 -30.09 10.08
N PHE A 46 -3.60 -29.52 9.11
CA PHE A 46 -4.17 -28.62 8.10
C PHE A 46 -4.45 -29.37 6.78
N ALA A 47 -4.22 -30.68 6.71
CA ALA A 47 -4.27 -31.44 5.46
C ALA A 47 -5.66 -31.40 4.80
N ASP A 48 -6.73 -31.66 5.57
CA ASP A 48 -8.10 -31.66 5.04
C ASP A 48 -8.52 -30.26 4.53
N LEU A 49 -8.08 -29.21 5.23
CA LEU A 49 -8.34 -27.85 4.80
C LEU A 49 -7.58 -27.54 3.50
N ALA A 50 -6.28 -27.85 3.45
CA ALA A 50 -5.46 -27.65 2.27
C ALA A 50 -6.01 -28.41 1.04
N GLU A 51 -6.43 -29.67 1.19
CA GLU A 51 -7.05 -30.47 0.11
C GLU A 51 -8.34 -29.82 -0.41
N ARG A 52 -9.14 -29.25 0.49
CA ARG A 52 -10.42 -28.60 0.16
C ARG A 52 -10.25 -27.29 -0.61
N VAL A 53 -9.26 -26.45 -0.23
CA VAL A 53 -9.11 -25.09 -0.80
C VAL A 53 -8.16 -25.03 -1.99
N SER A 54 -7.17 -25.91 -2.08
CA SER A 54 -6.16 -25.90 -3.15
C SER A 54 -6.72 -25.92 -4.57
N PRO A 55 -7.82 -26.64 -4.87
CA PRO A 55 -8.38 -26.64 -6.24
C PRO A 55 -8.77 -25.28 -6.78
N ALA A 56 -9.08 -24.30 -5.91
CA ALA A 56 -9.45 -22.95 -6.28
C ALA A 56 -8.26 -21.98 -6.30
N VAL A 57 -7.08 -22.40 -5.86
CA VAL A 57 -5.87 -21.60 -5.91
C VAL A 57 -5.16 -21.82 -7.24
N VAL A 58 -4.68 -20.75 -7.86
CA VAL A 58 -4.06 -20.77 -9.17
C VAL A 58 -2.66 -20.20 -9.15
N ASN A 59 -1.83 -20.66 -10.06
CA ASN A 59 -0.56 -20.08 -10.41
C ASN A 59 -0.76 -19.08 -11.56
N ILE A 60 -0.14 -17.92 -11.48
CA ILE A 60 -0.21 -16.88 -12.50
C ILE A 60 1.18 -16.69 -13.08
N THR A 61 1.28 -16.87 -14.39
CA THR A 61 2.48 -16.59 -15.16
C THR A 61 2.19 -15.43 -16.09
N THR A 62 2.96 -14.36 -15.97
CA THR A 62 2.86 -13.20 -16.87
C THR A 62 4.04 -13.17 -17.83
N THR A 63 3.79 -12.70 -19.03
CA THR A 63 4.83 -12.50 -20.05
C THR A 63 4.80 -11.04 -20.47
N THR A 64 5.96 -10.36 -20.37
CA THR A 64 6.15 -9.00 -20.86
C THR A 64 7.18 -9.02 -22.00
N THR A 65 6.84 -8.45 -23.13
CA THR A 65 7.74 -8.30 -24.28
C THR A 65 8.41 -6.93 -24.19
N VAL A 66 9.59 -6.85 -23.65
CA VAL A 66 10.34 -5.60 -23.57
C VAL A 66 10.97 -5.32 -24.93
N GLU A 67 10.37 -4.43 -25.74
CA GLU A 67 11.11 -3.71 -26.77
C GLU A 67 12.09 -2.79 -26.03
N ALA A 68 13.39 -2.92 -26.36
CA ALA A 68 14.48 -2.25 -25.67
C ALA A 68 14.30 -0.71 -25.62
N ARG A 69 13.56 -0.21 -24.65
CA ARG A 69 13.58 1.16 -24.15
C ARG A 69 14.06 1.13 -22.71
N LEU A 70 15.19 1.81 -22.48
CA LEU A 70 15.97 1.77 -21.24
C LEU A 70 15.35 2.57 -20.05
N ASP A 71 14.11 3.09 -20.16
CA ASP A 71 13.63 4.13 -19.25
C ASP A 71 12.27 3.93 -18.55
N ASP A 72 11.58 2.80 -18.70
CA ASP A 72 10.24 2.61 -18.08
C ASP A 72 10.17 1.39 -17.13
N ALA A 73 10.93 1.40 -16.04
CA ALA A 73 10.61 0.55 -14.89
C ALA A 73 9.69 1.33 -13.93
N PRO A 74 8.59 0.72 -13.39
CA PRO A 74 7.77 1.37 -12.38
C PRO A 74 8.64 1.70 -11.17
N ARG A 75 8.78 2.99 -10.84
CA ARG A 75 9.55 3.44 -9.69
C ARG A 75 8.63 3.43 -8.47
N LEU A 76 8.87 2.50 -7.57
CA LEU A 76 8.32 2.58 -6.21
C LEU A 76 8.93 3.79 -5.49
N PRO A 77 8.23 4.41 -4.51
CA PRO A 77 8.80 5.47 -3.70
C PRO A 77 10.09 4.97 -3.04
N GLU A 78 11.21 5.69 -3.24
CA GLU A 78 12.49 5.36 -2.62
C GLU A 78 12.39 5.38 -1.09
N GLY A 79 12.96 4.35 -0.45
CA GLY A 79 12.88 4.17 1.00
C GLY A 79 11.73 3.33 1.50
N SER A 80 10.93 2.71 0.62
CA SER A 80 9.94 1.70 1.00
C SER A 80 10.64 0.49 1.64
N PRO A 81 10.18 -0.01 2.82
CA PRO A 81 10.68 -1.26 3.41
C PRO A 81 10.53 -2.48 2.48
N PHE A 82 9.79 -2.32 1.39
CA PHE A 82 9.48 -3.36 0.41
C PHE A 82 10.22 -3.16 -0.93
N GLU A 83 10.97 -2.07 -1.09
CA GLU A 83 11.69 -1.74 -2.33
C GLU A 83 12.56 -2.91 -2.80
N ASP A 84 13.33 -3.52 -1.90
CA ASP A 84 14.18 -4.67 -2.22
C ASP A 84 13.37 -5.91 -2.63
N PHE A 85 12.18 -6.13 -2.03
CA PHE A 85 11.29 -7.24 -2.38
C PHE A 85 10.72 -7.06 -3.79
N PHE A 86 10.25 -5.84 -4.13
CA PHE A 86 9.68 -5.54 -5.44
C PHE A 86 10.75 -5.39 -6.51
N ARG A 87 11.89 -4.76 -6.21
CA ARG A 87 13.02 -4.67 -7.15
C ARG A 87 13.49 -6.05 -7.58
N ASP A 88 13.66 -6.94 -6.63
CA ASP A 88 14.02 -8.33 -6.93
C ASP A 88 12.91 -9.10 -7.70
N PHE A 89 11.65 -8.66 -7.62
CA PHE A 89 10.55 -9.25 -8.40
C PHE A 89 10.61 -8.81 -9.87
N PHE A 90 11.00 -7.55 -10.14
CA PHE A 90 11.07 -6.99 -11.49
C PHE A 90 12.46 -7.15 -12.16
N ASP A 91 13.56 -7.13 -11.39
CA ASP A 91 14.93 -7.20 -11.89
C ASP A 91 15.48 -8.64 -11.93
N GLY A 92 14.99 -9.52 -12.75
CA GLY A 92 15.60 -10.85 -12.91
C GLY A 92 17.15 -10.81 -13.05
N PRO A 93 17.88 -11.96 -12.89
CA PRO A 93 19.33 -12.00 -12.80
C PRO A 93 20.03 -11.32 -13.98
N GLU A 94 20.86 -10.33 -13.66
CA GLU A 94 21.63 -9.52 -14.61
C GLU A 94 22.50 -10.34 -15.57
N GLY A 95 22.48 -9.98 -16.81
CA GLY A 95 23.53 -10.33 -17.77
C GLY A 95 23.12 -10.61 -19.19
N ARG A 96 23.19 -9.62 -20.05
CA ARG A 96 23.55 -9.52 -21.48
C ARG A 96 22.62 -8.64 -22.30
N PRO A 97 23.14 -7.59 -22.98
CA PRO A 97 22.36 -6.72 -23.85
C PRO A 97 22.07 -7.39 -25.22
N ASN A 98 20.91 -7.05 -25.75
CA ASN A 98 20.56 -7.21 -27.17
C ASN A 98 19.82 -8.47 -27.66
N ARG A 99 18.69 -8.83 -27.01
CA ARG A 99 17.60 -9.59 -27.65
C ARG A 99 16.29 -9.14 -26.98
N PRO A 100 15.13 -9.10 -27.69
CA PRO A 100 13.84 -8.93 -27.02
C PRO A 100 13.70 -10.01 -25.95
N ARG A 101 13.66 -9.62 -24.68
CA ARG A 101 13.53 -10.55 -23.54
C ARG A 101 12.06 -10.70 -23.24
N ARG A 102 11.58 -11.93 -23.21
CA ARG A 102 10.37 -12.29 -22.53
C ARG A 102 10.72 -12.40 -21.04
N ASN A 103 10.34 -11.42 -20.28
CA ASN A 103 10.39 -11.53 -18.82
C ASN A 103 9.14 -12.28 -18.38
N GLN A 104 9.33 -13.30 -17.56
CA GLN A 104 8.23 -14.03 -16.91
C GLN A 104 8.24 -13.69 -15.43
N ALA A 105 7.12 -13.20 -14.92
CA ALA A 105 6.88 -13.07 -13.50
C ALA A 105 5.92 -14.20 -13.06
N LEU A 106 6.07 -14.63 -11.81
CA LEU A 106 5.30 -15.70 -11.20
C LEU A 106 4.60 -15.16 -9.96
N GLY A 107 3.31 -15.41 -9.86
CA GLY A 107 2.49 -15.10 -8.70
C GLY A 107 1.42 -16.15 -8.48
N SER A 108 0.56 -15.91 -7.53
CA SER A 108 -0.61 -16.72 -7.23
C SER A 108 -1.89 -15.92 -7.35
N GLY A 109 -3.01 -16.61 -7.42
CA GLY A 109 -4.34 -16.06 -7.35
C GLY A 109 -5.32 -17.09 -6.82
N PHE A 110 -6.58 -16.73 -6.75
CA PHE A 110 -7.64 -17.67 -6.36
C PHE A 110 -8.95 -17.31 -7.06
N VAL A 111 -9.70 -18.36 -7.37
CA VAL A 111 -11.00 -18.26 -8.02
C VAL A 111 -12.07 -17.90 -6.98
N ILE A 112 -12.86 -16.87 -7.26
CA ILE A 112 -13.90 -16.36 -6.37
C ILE A 112 -15.32 -16.70 -6.82
N SER A 113 -15.48 -17.21 -8.05
CA SER A 113 -16.77 -17.60 -8.61
C SER A 113 -16.62 -18.73 -9.61
N ASP A 114 -17.66 -19.55 -9.77
CA ASP A 114 -17.67 -20.72 -10.64
C ASP A 114 -17.64 -20.40 -12.15
N ASP A 115 -17.90 -19.13 -12.51
CA ASP A 115 -17.81 -18.62 -13.87
C ASP A 115 -16.40 -18.08 -14.23
N GLY A 116 -15.43 -18.09 -13.30
CA GLY A 116 -14.01 -17.87 -13.59
C GLY A 116 -13.45 -16.50 -13.29
N TYR A 117 -14.01 -15.75 -12.33
CA TYR A 117 -13.33 -14.59 -11.78
C TYR A 117 -12.20 -15.01 -10.84
N ILE A 118 -11.03 -14.37 -10.99
CA ILE A 118 -9.80 -14.67 -10.24
C ILE A 118 -9.25 -13.38 -9.65
N VAL A 119 -8.93 -13.41 -8.35
CA VAL A 119 -8.28 -12.32 -7.64
C VAL A 119 -6.79 -12.59 -7.51
N THR A 120 -5.99 -11.54 -7.70
CA THR A 120 -4.54 -11.53 -7.49
C THR A 120 -4.07 -10.13 -7.09
N ASN A 121 -2.76 -9.93 -6.94
CA ASN A 121 -2.20 -8.59 -6.77
C ASN A 121 -1.99 -7.86 -8.10
N ASN A 122 -2.11 -6.53 -8.07
CA ASN A 122 -1.83 -5.68 -9.22
C ASN A 122 -0.37 -5.84 -9.69
N HIS A 123 0.61 -5.81 -8.76
CA HIS A 123 2.03 -5.93 -9.10
C HIS A 123 2.39 -7.26 -9.79
N VAL A 124 1.58 -8.33 -9.61
CA VAL A 124 1.79 -9.63 -10.28
C VAL A 124 1.54 -9.53 -11.77
N ILE A 125 0.59 -8.68 -12.19
CA ILE A 125 0.14 -8.58 -13.58
C ILE A 125 0.49 -7.25 -14.26
N GLU A 126 1.10 -6.34 -13.54
CA GLU A 126 1.44 -5.01 -14.04
C GLU A 126 2.36 -5.09 -15.26
N GLY A 127 1.99 -4.40 -16.34
CA GLY A 127 2.74 -4.39 -17.59
C GLY A 127 2.79 -5.72 -18.35
N ALA A 128 1.94 -6.70 -18.00
CA ALA A 128 1.86 -7.98 -18.69
C ALA A 128 1.17 -7.85 -20.05
N ASP A 129 1.80 -8.40 -21.12
CA ASP A 129 1.16 -8.56 -22.43
C ASP A 129 0.27 -9.80 -22.50
N GLU A 130 0.66 -10.87 -21.77
CA GLU A 130 -0.07 -12.13 -21.71
C GLU A 130 -0.14 -12.60 -20.25
N ILE A 131 -1.32 -13.06 -19.79
CA ILE A 131 -1.56 -13.59 -18.46
C ILE A 131 -2.06 -15.03 -18.60
N ARG A 132 -1.31 -15.99 -18.04
CA ARG A 132 -1.65 -17.41 -18.07
C ARG A 132 -1.90 -17.93 -16.67
N ILE A 133 -3.00 -18.65 -16.51
CA ILE A 133 -3.46 -19.24 -15.27
C ILE A 133 -3.26 -20.75 -15.34
N GLU A 134 -2.55 -21.30 -14.36
CA GLU A 134 -2.42 -22.75 -14.16
C GLU A 134 -3.18 -23.16 -12.89
N PHE A 135 -4.16 -24.02 -13.04
CA PHE A 135 -4.95 -24.56 -11.94
C PHE A 135 -4.21 -25.72 -11.24
N PHE A 136 -4.64 -26.03 -10.02
CA PHE A 136 -4.13 -27.17 -9.25
C PHE A 136 -4.23 -28.52 -10.01
N SER A 137 -5.23 -28.67 -10.89
CA SER A 137 -5.44 -29.83 -11.75
C SER A 137 -4.44 -29.95 -12.92
N GLY A 138 -3.62 -28.93 -13.16
CA GLY A 138 -2.76 -28.82 -14.35
C GLY A 138 -3.49 -28.24 -15.58
N LEU A 139 -4.75 -27.78 -15.44
CA LEU A 139 -5.44 -27.05 -16.49
C LEU A 139 -4.79 -25.68 -16.65
N GLU A 140 -4.46 -25.29 -17.87
CA GLU A 140 -3.94 -23.96 -18.21
C GLU A 140 -4.98 -23.20 -19.04
N LEU A 141 -5.23 -21.93 -18.67
CA LEU A 141 -6.14 -21.01 -19.38
C LEU A 141 -5.47 -19.64 -19.51
N ASP A 142 -5.77 -18.93 -20.60
CA ASP A 142 -5.40 -17.54 -20.74
C ASP A 142 -6.46 -16.69 -20.01
N ALA A 143 -6.02 -15.62 -19.34
CA ALA A 143 -6.89 -14.73 -18.59
C ALA A 143 -6.94 -13.34 -19.21
N GLU A 144 -8.11 -12.72 -19.15
CA GLU A 144 -8.33 -11.33 -19.50
C GLU A 144 -8.34 -10.47 -18.23
N LEU A 145 -7.75 -9.28 -18.33
CA LEU A 145 -7.79 -8.30 -17.25
C LEU A 145 -9.15 -7.62 -17.21
N VAL A 146 -9.87 -7.76 -16.09
CA VAL A 146 -11.12 -7.04 -15.84
C VAL A 146 -10.83 -5.63 -15.32
N GLY A 147 -9.92 -5.51 -14.36
CA GLY A 147 -9.50 -4.23 -13.82
C GLY A 147 -8.46 -4.37 -12.71
N THR A 148 -7.86 -3.23 -12.36
CA THR A 148 -6.85 -3.14 -11.29
C THR A 148 -7.12 -2.00 -10.35
N ASP A 149 -6.61 -2.14 -9.14
CA ASP A 149 -6.51 -1.07 -8.14
C ASP A 149 -5.08 -1.02 -7.58
N PRO A 150 -4.23 -0.16 -8.12
CA PRO A 150 -2.86 0.01 -7.61
C PRO A 150 -2.79 0.48 -6.15
N ALA A 151 -3.82 1.20 -5.66
CA ALA A 151 -3.83 1.75 -4.31
C ALA A 151 -3.97 0.70 -3.20
N THR A 152 -4.61 -0.45 -3.50
CA THR A 152 -4.72 -1.61 -2.60
C THR A 152 -3.94 -2.82 -3.10
N ASP A 153 -3.27 -2.67 -4.25
CA ASP A 153 -2.53 -3.74 -4.92
C ASP A 153 -3.41 -4.97 -5.24
N ILE A 154 -4.65 -4.75 -5.68
CA ILE A 154 -5.60 -5.80 -6.09
C ILE A 154 -5.84 -5.75 -7.60
N ALA A 155 -5.91 -6.91 -8.22
CA ALA A 155 -6.33 -7.10 -9.62
C ALA A 155 -7.40 -8.17 -9.74
N LEU A 156 -8.29 -7.98 -10.69
CA LEU A 156 -9.34 -8.92 -11.05
C LEU A 156 -9.15 -9.40 -12.48
N LEU A 157 -9.09 -10.71 -12.63
CA LEU A 157 -8.94 -11.40 -13.90
C LEU A 157 -10.19 -12.23 -14.21
N LYS A 158 -10.38 -12.55 -15.48
CA LYS A 158 -11.45 -13.45 -15.96
C LYS A 158 -10.85 -14.51 -16.88
N VAL A 159 -11.22 -15.77 -16.65
CA VAL A 159 -10.94 -16.88 -17.56
C VAL A 159 -12.25 -17.43 -18.10
N ASP A 160 -12.25 -17.86 -19.36
CA ASP A 160 -13.38 -18.53 -19.97
C ASP A 160 -13.17 -20.05 -19.99
N HIS A 161 -14.14 -20.80 -19.47
CA HIS A 161 -14.12 -22.25 -19.46
C HIS A 161 -15.55 -22.81 -19.50
N ASP A 162 -15.77 -23.89 -20.27
CA ASP A 162 -17.09 -24.50 -20.45
C ASP A 162 -17.66 -25.20 -19.20
N ALA A 163 -16.77 -25.63 -18.28
CA ALA A 163 -17.17 -26.26 -17.03
C ALA A 163 -17.06 -25.28 -15.86
N LEU A 164 -17.92 -25.46 -14.85
CA LEU A 164 -17.82 -24.71 -13.60
C LEU A 164 -16.46 -24.93 -12.93
N LEU A 165 -15.86 -23.86 -12.51
CA LEU A 165 -14.55 -23.88 -11.85
C LEU A 165 -14.69 -23.99 -10.33
N PRO A 166 -13.76 -24.66 -9.63
CA PRO A 166 -13.71 -24.62 -8.18
C PRO A 166 -13.41 -23.22 -7.70
N PHE A 167 -14.14 -22.73 -6.70
CA PHE A 167 -13.96 -21.40 -6.11
C PHE A 167 -13.97 -21.46 -4.58
N VAL A 168 -13.53 -20.40 -3.93
CA VAL A 168 -13.50 -20.25 -2.47
C VAL A 168 -14.33 -19.05 -2.01
N PRO A 169 -15.03 -19.17 -0.87
CA PRO A 169 -15.81 -18.07 -0.33
C PRO A 169 -14.90 -17.03 0.36
N TRP A 170 -15.37 -15.78 0.39
CA TRP A 170 -14.82 -14.74 1.22
C TRP A 170 -15.23 -14.92 2.69
N GLY A 171 -14.29 -14.68 3.60
CA GLY A 171 -14.52 -14.59 5.03
C GLY A 171 -14.44 -13.14 5.51
N ASP A 172 -14.91 -12.90 6.73
CA ASP A 172 -14.87 -11.59 7.36
C ASP A 172 -13.56 -11.39 8.14
N ALA A 173 -12.67 -10.54 7.62
CA ALA A 173 -11.42 -10.19 8.29
C ALA A 173 -11.64 -9.43 9.60
N GLU A 174 -12.78 -8.71 9.78
CA GLU A 174 -13.05 -7.98 11.00
C GLU A 174 -13.43 -8.92 12.16
N ALA A 175 -14.03 -10.08 11.86
CA ALA A 175 -14.34 -11.10 12.83
C ALA A 175 -13.10 -11.89 13.29
N ALA A 176 -12.03 -11.91 12.50
CA ALA A 176 -10.80 -12.63 12.80
C ALA A 176 -10.01 -11.96 13.93
N ARG A 177 -9.36 -12.74 14.80
CA ARG A 177 -8.68 -12.26 16.01
C ARG A 177 -7.18 -12.53 15.94
N VAL A 178 -6.41 -11.69 16.60
CA VAL A 178 -4.98 -11.97 16.84
C VAL A 178 -4.84 -13.29 17.60
N GLY A 179 -4.02 -14.19 17.06
CA GLY A 179 -3.81 -15.55 17.58
C GLY A 179 -4.63 -16.64 16.87
N ASP A 180 -5.62 -16.30 16.05
CA ASP A 180 -6.35 -17.29 15.24
C ASP A 180 -5.42 -17.91 14.18
N TRP A 181 -5.57 -19.21 13.93
CA TRP A 181 -4.81 -19.95 12.94
C TRP A 181 -5.21 -19.54 11.52
N VAL A 182 -4.20 -19.46 10.64
CA VAL A 182 -4.37 -19.18 9.21
C VAL A 182 -3.46 -20.07 8.38
N ILE A 183 -3.86 -20.29 7.12
CA ILE A 183 -3.00 -20.91 6.12
C ILE A 183 -2.89 -20.00 4.89
N ALA A 184 -1.67 -19.81 4.40
CA ALA A 184 -1.40 -19.18 3.13
C ALA A 184 -1.12 -20.26 2.08
N VAL A 185 -1.80 -20.16 0.94
CA VAL A 185 -1.64 -21.10 -0.18
C VAL A 185 -1.17 -20.35 -1.40
N GLY A 186 -0.27 -20.93 -2.17
CA GLY A 186 0.26 -20.34 -3.38
C GLY A 186 1.28 -21.24 -4.06
N ASN A 187 1.99 -20.69 -5.04
CA ASN A 187 3.06 -21.41 -5.76
C ASN A 187 4.41 -20.69 -5.64
N PRO A 188 5.05 -20.71 -4.45
CA PRO A 188 6.30 -20.03 -4.24
C PRO A 188 7.40 -20.56 -5.18
N LEU A 189 8.09 -19.65 -5.86
CA LEU A 189 9.21 -19.96 -6.75
C LEU A 189 8.86 -20.85 -7.95
N GLY A 190 7.58 -21.02 -8.31
CA GLY A 190 7.17 -21.89 -9.41
C GLY A 190 7.47 -23.38 -9.19
N GLN A 191 7.64 -23.81 -7.91
CA GLN A 191 7.98 -25.20 -7.56
C GLN A 191 6.75 -26.08 -7.33
N GLY A 192 5.56 -25.59 -7.65
CA GLY A 192 4.29 -26.24 -7.38
C GLY A 192 3.56 -25.68 -6.17
N PHE A 193 2.31 -26.05 -6.03
CA PHE A 193 1.44 -25.56 -4.95
C PHE A 193 2.01 -25.91 -3.57
N SER A 194 2.04 -24.93 -2.69
CA SER A 194 2.50 -25.09 -1.32
C SER A 194 1.61 -24.38 -0.33
N VAL A 195 1.60 -24.91 0.89
CA VAL A 195 0.81 -24.41 2.01
C VAL A 195 1.76 -24.05 3.13
N SER A 196 1.62 -22.85 3.67
CA SER A 196 2.25 -22.42 4.92
C SER A 196 1.20 -22.09 5.96
N ALA A 197 1.44 -22.45 7.23
CA ALA A 197 0.54 -22.20 8.32
C ALA A 197 1.18 -21.25 9.33
N GLY A 198 0.35 -20.44 9.97
CA GLY A 198 0.74 -19.50 10.99
C GLY A 198 -0.48 -18.97 11.73
N ILE A 199 -0.33 -17.82 12.37
CA ILE A 199 -1.39 -17.13 13.07
C ILE A 199 -1.55 -15.70 12.59
N ILE A 200 -2.66 -15.07 12.90
CA ILE A 200 -2.81 -13.63 12.82
C ILE A 200 -1.96 -13.00 13.92
N SER A 201 -0.88 -12.32 13.54
CA SER A 201 0.03 -11.66 14.47
C SER A 201 -0.45 -10.26 14.87
N ALA A 202 -1.10 -9.55 13.96
CA ALA A 202 -1.72 -8.24 14.18
C ALA A 202 -2.75 -7.94 13.07
N ARG A 203 -3.58 -6.93 13.30
CA ARG A 203 -4.60 -6.45 12.34
C ARG A 203 -4.51 -4.93 12.18
N GLY A 204 -5.10 -4.40 11.12
CA GLY A 204 -5.16 -2.97 10.86
C GLY A 204 -3.78 -2.36 10.63
N ARG A 205 -2.83 -3.15 10.10
CA ARG A 205 -1.50 -2.64 9.77
C ARG A 205 -1.56 -1.78 8.52
N ALA A 206 -0.86 -0.65 8.58
CA ALA A 206 -0.58 0.16 7.42
C ALA A 206 0.90 0.06 7.11
N LEU A 207 1.21 0.04 5.85
CA LEU A 207 2.57 0.03 5.35
C LEU A 207 2.93 1.41 4.81
N GLN A 208 2.32 1.84 3.72
CA GLN A 208 2.54 3.15 3.11
C GLN A 208 1.28 3.71 2.41
N GLY A 209 0.29 2.86 2.13
CA GLY A 209 -0.92 3.23 1.42
C GLY A 209 -1.96 3.89 2.33
N ASN A 210 -2.73 4.80 1.75
CA ASN A 210 -3.83 5.47 2.47
C ASN A 210 -5.01 4.52 2.73
N TYR A 211 -5.13 3.44 1.97
CA TYR A 211 -6.20 2.43 2.07
C TYR A 211 -5.74 1.14 2.71
N ASP A 212 -4.53 1.12 3.27
CA ASP A 212 -3.96 -0.07 3.88
C ASP A 212 -4.80 -0.56 5.06
N ASP A 213 -5.16 -1.82 5.00
CA ASP A 213 -5.76 -2.60 6.09
C ASP A 213 -5.20 -4.02 6.07
N TYR A 214 -3.92 -4.15 6.42
CA TYR A 214 -3.25 -5.45 6.34
C TYR A 214 -3.43 -6.28 7.61
N ILE A 215 -3.65 -7.57 7.39
CA ILE A 215 -3.45 -8.62 8.37
C ILE A 215 -1.97 -8.98 8.37
N GLN A 216 -1.31 -8.87 9.53
CA GLN A 216 0.04 -9.38 9.73
C GLN A 216 -0.03 -10.86 10.15
N THR A 217 0.77 -11.71 9.53
CA THR A 217 0.86 -13.15 9.83
C THR A 217 2.31 -13.63 9.89
N ASP A 218 2.56 -14.67 10.66
CA ASP A 218 3.84 -15.39 10.69
C ASP A 218 3.83 -16.63 9.76
N ALA A 219 2.69 -16.92 9.09
CA ALA A 219 2.68 -17.85 7.97
C ALA A 219 3.72 -17.40 6.93
N ALA A 220 4.54 -18.33 6.46
CA ALA A 220 5.64 -18.01 5.55
C ALA A 220 5.11 -17.52 4.20
N ILE A 221 5.22 -16.22 3.95
CA ILE A 221 4.97 -15.59 2.66
C ILE A 221 6.32 -15.41 1.98
N ASN A 222 6.44 -15.82 0.73
CA ASN A 222 7.63 -15.70 -0.11
C ASN A 222 7.22 -15.34 -1.54
N ARG A 223 8.18 -15.07 -2.41
CA ARG A 223 7.95 -14.89 -3.85
C ARG A 223 7.14 -16.05 -4.41
N GLY A 224 6.06 -15.73 -5.11
CA GLY A 224 5.12 -16.68 -5.69
C GLY A 224 3.85 -16.92 -4.86
N ASN A 225 3.82 -16.57 -3.55
CA ASN A 225 2.57 -16.55 -2.78
C ASN A 225 1.79 -15.23 -2.94
N SER A 226 2.43 -14.17 -3.47
CA SER A 226 1.77 -12.89 -3.71
C SER A 226 0.56 -13.07 -4.62
N GLY A 227 -0.56 -12.45 -4.27
CA GLY A 227 -1.86 -12.60 -4.91
C GLY A 227 -2.64 -13.84 -4.49
N GLY A 228 -2.00 -14.81 -3.81
CA GLY A 228 -2.67 -15.98 -3.27
C GLY A 228 -3.48 -15.67 -2.00
N PRO A 229 -4.40 -16.56 -1.61
CA PRO A 229 -5.28 -16.36 -0.46
C PRO A 229 -4.62 -16.65 0.88
N LEU A 230 -5.03 -15.91 1.91
CA LEU A 230 -4.88 -16.21 3.32
C LEU A 230 -6.22 -16.74 3.84
N PHE A 231 -6.28 -17.99 4.25
CA PHE A 231 -7.49 -18.65 4.72
C PHE A 231 -7.59 -18.69 6.23
N ASN A 232 -8.81 -18.58 6.74
CA ASN A 232 -9.16 -19.00 8.10
C ASN A 232 -9.33 -20.54 8.17
N MET A 233 -9.66 -21.07 9.36
CA MET A 233 -9.81 -22.51 9.56
C MET A 233 -11.09 -23.09 8.93
N ASP A 234 -12.04 -22.24 8.56
CA ASP A 234 -13.27 -22.64 7.86
C ASP A 234 -13.07 -22.75 6.34
N GLY A 235 -11.90 -22.30 5.82
CA GLY A 235 -11.54 -22.30 4.40
C GLY A 235 -12.08 -21.09 3.66
N GLU A 236 -12.34 -20.01 4.38
CA GLU A 236 -12.77 -18.74 3.82
C GLU A 236 -11.56 -17.82 3.68
N VAL A 237 -11.51 -17.03 2.60
CA VAL A 237 -10.44 -16.06 2.36
C VAL A 237 -10.63 -14.84 3.23
N ILE A 238 -9.72 -14.63 4.19
CA ILE A 238 -9.70 -13.44 5.05
C ILE A 238 -8.67 -12.41 4.60
N GLY A 239 -7.85 -12.71 3.61
CA GLY A 239 -6.90 -11.75 3.05
C GLY A 239 -6.23 -12.23 1.76
N VAL A 240 -5.62 -11.28 1.04
CA VAL A 240 -4.82 -11.51 -0.16
C VAL A 240 -3.35 -11.28 0.21
N ASN A 241 -2.52 -12.33 0.11
CA ASN A 241 -1.10 -12.24 0.44
C ASN A 241 -0.41 -11.23 -0.49
N THR A 242 0.20 -10.20 0.07
CA THR A 242 0.73 -9.08 -0.72
C THR A 242 2.22 -8.91 -0.55
N ALA A 243 2.72 -8.80 0.68
CA ALA A 243 4.09 -8.38 0.94
C ALA A 243 4.71 -9.06 2.17
N ILE A 244 6.03 -8.94 2.29
CA ILE A 244 6.79 -9.31 3.49
C ILE A 244 7.68 -8.14 3.92
N LEU A 245 7.91 -8.02 5.23
CA LEU A 245 9.02 -7.22 5.72
C LEU A 245 10.25 -8.13 5.84
N SER A 246 11.28 -7.86 5.04
CA SER A 246 12.46 -8.72 5.00
C SER A 246 13.72 -7.95 4.59
N PRO A 247 14.80 -8.00 5.38
CA PRO A 247 16.09 -7.42 4.98
C PRO A 247 16.82 -8.21 3.89
N THR A 248 16.39 -9.44 3.61
CA THR A 248 17.09 -10.39 2.74
C THR A 248 16.23 -10.95 1.60
N GLY A 249 14.98 -10.47 1.47
CA GLY A 249 14.02 -10.96 0.46
C GLY A 249 13.34 -12.30 0.80
N GLY A 250 13.73 -13.00 1.88
CA GLY A 250 13.08 -14.21 2.35
C GLY A 250 12.20 -13.98 3.58
N SER A 251 11.22 -14.86 3.83
CA SER A 251 10.34 -14.74 5.00
C SER A 251 11.10 -14.84 6.32
N ILE A 252 10.86 -13.89 7.21
CA ILE A 252 11.35 -13.89 8.60
C ILE A 252 10.21 -14.00 9.62
N GLY A 253 9.00 -14.42 9.17
CA GLY A 253 7.81 -14.50 10.01
C GLY A 253 7.05 -13.17 10.13
N ILE A 254 7.22 -12.25 9.20
CA ILE A 254 6.48 -11.00 9.10
C ILE A 254 5.93 -10.87 7.68
N GLY A 255 4.76 -11.45 7.47
CA GLY A 255 4.00 -11.36 6.24
C GLY A 255 2.77 -10.48 6.39
N PHE A 256 2.29 -9.93 5.27
CA PHE A 256 1.14 -9.05 5.20
C PHE A 256 0.18 -9.52 4.12
N ALA A 257 -1.10 -9.58 4.47
CA ALA A 257 -2.17 -9.86 3.54
C ALA A 257 -3.19 -8.71 3.58
N MET A 258 -3.58 -8.18 2.42
CA MET A 258 -4.67 -7.19 2.32
C MET A 258 -5.96 -7.83 2.84
N SER A 259 -6.67 -7.16 3.76
CA SER A 259 -7.88 -7.72 4.36
C SER A 259 -8.97 -8.03 3.35
N SER A 260 -9.73 -9.10 3.57
CA SER A 260 -10.83 -9.49 2.69
C SER A 260 -11.89 -8.41 2.55
N ASN A 261 -12.16 -7.64 3.59
CA ASN A 261 -13.15 -6.57 3.57
C ASN A 261 -12.77 -5.47 2.56
N VAL A 262 -11.48 -5.07 2.53
CA VAL A 262 -10.97 -4.13 1.51
C VAL A 262 -10.96 -4.78 0.13
N ALA A 263 -10.43 -6.01 0.02
CA ALA A 263 -10.31 -6.69 -1.26
C ALA A 263 -11.67 -6.93 -1.92
N LEU A 264 -12.69 -7.34 -1.16
CA LEU A 264 -14.06 -7.58 -1.65
C LEU A 264 -14.68 -6.29 -2.20
N ASN A 265 -14.59 -5.17 -1.45
CA ASN A 265 -15.11 -3.88 -1.91
C ASN A 265 -14.45 -3.43 -3.24
N VAL A 266 -13.15 -3.65 -3.38
CA VAL A 266 -12.41 -3.37 -4.62
C VAL A 266 -12.89 -4.30 -5.75
N VAL A 267 -12.97 -5.61 -5.49
CA VAL A 267 -13.39 -6.62 -6.47
C VAL A 267 -14.80 -6.32 -7.01
N ASP A 268 -15.76 -5.98 -6.13
CA ASP A 268 -17.11 -5.61 -6.52
C ASP A 268 -17.13 -4.41 -7.49
N GLN A 269 -16.30 -3.39 -7.21
CA GLN A 269 -16.18 -2.22 -8.09
C GLN A 269 -15.49 -2.56 -9.42
N LEU A 270 -14.45 -3.41 -9.40
CA LEU A 270 -13.79 -3.86 -10.62
C LEU A 270 -14.72 -4.69 -11.50
N GLN A 271 -15.58 -5.54 -10.91
CA GLN A 271 -16.59 -6.30 -11.65
C GLN A 271 -17.65 -5.39 -12.30
N GLU A 272 -18.11 -4.38 -11.56
CA GLU A 272 -19.20 -3.52 -12.03
C GLU A 272 -18.71 -2.43 -13.02
N PHE A 273 -17.52 -1.83 -12.76
CA PHE A 273 -17.07 -0.65 -13.49
C PHE A 273 -15.74 -0.85 -14.25
N GLY A 274 -15.03 -1.95 -14.05
CA GLY A 274 -13.68 -2.15 -14.57
C GLY A 274 -12.61 -1.30 -13.88
N SER A 275 -12.98 -0.47 -12.91
CA SER A 275 -12.09 0.42 -12.16
C SER A 275 -12.70 0.77 -10.81
N THR A 276 -11.86 1.17 -9.85
CA THR A 276 -12.34 1.67 -8.56
C THR A 276 -12.93 3.07 -8.66
N ARG A 277 -13.92 3.36 -7.83
CA ARG A 277 -14.60 4.65 -7.71
C ARG A 277 -14.69 5.04 -6.25
N ARG A 278 -13.72 5.79 -5.78
CA ARG A 278 -13.65 6.20 -4.38
C ARG A 278 -14.31 7.55 -4.16
N GLY A 279 -15.01 7.65 -3.04
CA GLY A 279 -15.51 8.94 -2.56
C GLY A 279 -14.35 9.92 -2.34
N TRP A 280 -14.64 11.21 -2.50
CA TRP A 280 -13.68 12.28 -2.33
C TRP A 280 -14.32 13.49 -1.64
N LEU A 281 -13.67 14.01 -0.58
CA LEU A 281 -14.09 15.20 0.14
C LEU A 281 -13.51 16.49 -0.45
N GLY A 282 -12.30 16.45 -0.99
CA GLY A 282 -11.61 17.65 -1.46
C GLY A 282 -10.93 18.44 -0.35
N VAL A 283 -10.28 17.74 0.58
CA VAL A 283 -9.52 18.33 1.68
C VAL A 283 -8.12 17.74 1.80
N ARG A 284 -7.18 18.55 2.28
CA ARG A 284 -5.92 18.07 2.85
C ARG A 284 -6.08 17.98 4.35
N ILE A 285 -5.56 16.92 4.93
CA ILE A 285 -5.76 16.59 6.35
C ILE A 285 -4.45 16.19 6.99
N GLN A 286 -4.37 16.39 8.31
CA GLN A 286 -3.29 15.89 9.16
C GLN A 286 -3.85 15.35 10.48
N ASP A 287 -3.08 14.45 11.14
CA ASP A 287 -3.42 13.96 12.47
C ASP A 287 -3.23 15.09 13.51
N LEU A 288 -4.05 15.06 14.57
CA LEU A 288 -3.91 15.97 15.68
C LEU A 288 -2.88 15.44 16.68
N THR A 289 -1.96 16.32 17.12
CA THR A 289 -1.15 16.07 18.31
C THR A 289 -1.88 16.53 19.58
N GLU A 290 -1.44 16.09 20.76
CA GLU A 290 -1.98 16.54 22.05
C GLU A 290 -1.90 18.08 22.19
N GLU A 291 -0.79 18.69 21.79
CA GLU A 291 -0.58 20.14 21.84
C GLU A 291 -1.54 20.90 20.92
N MET A 292 -1.82 20.35 19.74
CA MET A 292 -2.79 20.96 18.81
C MET A 292 -4.22 20.84 19.35
N ALA A 293 -4.60 19.69 19.92
CA ALA A 293 -5.92 19.49 20.54
C ALA A 293 -6.14 20.47 21.69
N GLU A 294 -5.16 20.63 22.58
CA GLU A 294 -5.20 21.60 23.69
C GLU A 294 -5.34 23.04 23.16
N ALA A 295 -4.57 23.42 22.12
CA ALA A 295 -4.58 24.76 21.58
C ALA A 295 -5.93 25.18 20.97
N ILE A 296 -6.71 24.20 20.44
CA ILE A 296 -8.05 24.47 19.89
C ILE A 296 -9.17 24.19 20.87
N GLY A 297 -8.86 23.70 22.09
CA GLY A 297 -9.83 23.41 23.16
C GLY A 297 -10.55 22.07 23.02
N LEU A 298 -9.95 21.09 22.32
CA LEU A 298 -10.44 19.72 22.23
C LEU A 298 -9.85 18.89 23.37
N GLU A 299 -10.67 18.11 24.08
CA GLU A 299 -10.25 17.36 25.28
C GLU A 299 -9.25 16.23 24.99
N GLU A 300 -9.34 15.62 23.80
CA GLU A 300 -8.51 14.50 23.36
C GLU A 300 -8.03 14.69 21.93
N PRO A 301 -6.81 14.24 21.56
CA PRO A 301 -6.31 14.32 20.19
C PRO A 301 -7.01 13.26 19.31
N ARG A 302 -8.19 13.60 18.79
CA ARG A 302 -8.99 12.75 17.90
C ARG A 302 -9.48 13.55 16.70
N GLY A 303 -9.76 12.84 15.61
CA GLY A 303 -10.24 13.44 14.37
C GLY A 303 -9.12 13.68 13.36
N ALA A 304 -9.49 14.32 12.26
CA ALA A 304 -8.60 14.73 11.20
C ALA A 304 -8.68 16.24 11.01
N MET A 305 -7.56 16.94 11.21
CA MET A 305 -7.50 18.40 11.03
C MET A 305 -7.39 18.74 9.55
N VAL A 306 -8.27 19.59 9.08
CA VAL A 306 -8.26 20.12 7.71
C VAL A 306 -7.19 21.22 7.62
N THR A 307 -6.17 20.97 6.81
CA THR A 307 -5.10 21.94 6.55
C THR A 307 -5.37 22.82 5.35
N ASP A 308 -6.14 22.29 4.38
CA ASP A 308 -6.51 23.00 3.16
C ASP A 308 -7.83 22.43 2.60
N VAL A 309 -8.61 23.28 1.93
CA VAL A 309 -9.87 22.90 1.29
C VAL A 309 -9.75 23.22 -0.19
N MET A 310 -9.78 22.19 -1.01
CA MET A 310 -9.71 22.29 -2.47
C MET A 310 -11.07 22.67 -3.07
N GLU A 311 -11.08 23.18 -4.31
CA GLU A 311 -12.32 23.34 -5.07
C GLU A 311 -13.07 22.01 -5.18
N GLY A 312 -14.36 21.99 -4.79
CA GLY A 312 -15.22 20.83 -4.84
C GLY A 312 -16.06 20.58 -3.59
N PRO A 313 -16.36 19.33 -3.26
CA PRO A 313 -17.40 18.94 -2.29
C PRO A 313 -17.34 19.63 -0.94
N SER A 314 -16.19 19.67 -0.32
CA SER A 314 -16.06 20.26 1.03
C SER A 314 -16.13 21.77 1.02
N LEU A 315 -15.61 22.42 -0.03
CA LEU A 315 -15.72 23.88 -0.19
C LEU A 315 -17.17 24.29 -0.38
N ASP A 316 -17.91 23.55 -1.23
CA ASP A 316 -19.33 23.80 -1.50
C ASP A 316 -20.19 23.60 -0.25
N ALA A 317 -19.80 22.68 0.62
CA ALA A 317 -20.45 22.42 1.91
C ALA A 317 -20.05 23.42 3.02
N GLY A 318 -19.12 24.36 2.76
CA GLY A 318 -18.68 25.37 3.72
C GLY A 318 -17.67 24.85 4.75
N MET A 319 -16.90 23.80 4.44
CA MET A 319 -15.76 23.37 5.23
C MET A 319 -14.62 24.39 5.14
N LEU A 320 -13.86 24.55 6.19
CA LEU A 320 -12.78 25.55 6.29
C LEU A 320 -11.46 24.89 6.75
N ALA A 321 -10.36 25.49 6.34
CA ALA A 321 -9.07 25.13 6.95
C ALA A 321 -9.09 25.48 8.45
N GLY A 322 -8.56 24.55 9.27
CA GLY A 322 -8.64 24.61 10.73
C GLY A 322 -9.81 23.84 11.35
N ASP A 323 -10.77 23.35 10.55
CA ASP A 323 -11.79 22.42 11.04
C ASP A 323 -11.14 21.08 11.44
N VAL A 324 -11.69 20.43 12.46
CA VAL A 324 -11.32 19.06 12.80
C VAL A 324 -12.51 18.14 12.57
N ILE A 325 -12.38 17.22 11.61
CA ILE A 325 -13.42 16.26 11.29
C ILE A 325 -13.46 15.20 12.39
N LEU A 326 -14.53 15.21 13.21
CA LEU A 326 -14.75 14.28 14.34
C LEU A 326 -15.61 13.09 13.96
N ARG A 327 -16.55 13.27 13.05
CA ARG A 327 -17.44 12.20 12.59
C ARG A 327 -17.66 12.34 11.08
N PHE A 328 -17.77 11.19 10.44
CA PHE A 328 -18.12 11.06 9.03
C PHE A 328 -19.24 10.02 8.92
N ASP A 329 -20.40 10.45 8.41
CA ASP A 329 -21.63 9.65 8.44
C ASP A 329 -21.91 9.21 9.89
N ASP A 330 -22.33 7.96 10.13
CA ASP A 330 -22.60 7.42 11.47
C ASP A 330 -21.33 7.10 12.29
N GLY A 331 -20.13 7.27 11.73
CA GLY A 331 -18.90 6.77 12.33
C GLY A 331 -17.95 7.84 12.89
N GLU A 332 -17.38 7.57 14.06
CA GLU A 332 -16.32 8.39 14.64
C GLU A 332 -15.06 8.37 13.76
N VAL A 333 -14.40 9.52 13.65
CA VAL A 333 -13.08 9.67 13.04
C VAL A 333 -12.05 9.85 14.15
N ARG A 334 -11.10 8.94 14.25
CA ARG A 334 -10.05 8.99 15.27
C ARG A 334 -8.75 9.56 14.72
N ASP A 335 -8.47 9.30 13.46
CA ASP A 335 -7.26 9.68 12.74
C ASP A 335 -7.56 9.92 11.25
N THR A 336 -6.59 10.46 10.53
CA THR A 336 -6.68 10.76 9.09
C THR A 336 -6.91 9.51 8.25
N ARG A 337 -6.29 8.40 8.61
CA ARG A 337 -6.41 7.14 7.87
C ARG A 337 -7.82 6.57 7.94
N MET A 338 -8.42 6.59 9.13
CA MET A 338 -9.81 6.15 9.29
C MET A 338 -10.76 7.01 8.45
N LEU A 339 -10.54 8.33 8.39
CA LEU A 339 -11.32 9.22 7.54
C LEU A 339 -11.16 8.85 6.07
N VAL A 340 -9.92 8.70 5.58
CA VAL A 340 -9.66 8.37 4.16
C VAL A 340 -10.35 7.06 3.75
N ARG A 341 -10.29 6.03 4.58
CA ARG A 341 -11.01 4.76 4.31
C ARG A 341 -12.52 4.96 4.27
N ARG A 342 -13.11 5.59 5.30
CA ARG A 342 -14.56 5.84 5.35
C ARG A 342 -15.07 6.64 4.16
N VAL A 343 -14.34 7.67 3.75
CA VAL A 343 -14.66 8.48 2.57
C VAL A 343 -14.56 7.65 1.30
N GLY A 344 -13.50 6.85 1.15
CA GLY A 344 -13.31 5.97 0.01
C GLY A 344 -14.43 4.93 -0.15
N ASP A 345 -14.87 4.35 0.97
CA ASP A 345 -15.90 3.30 1.02
C ASP A 345 -17.34 3.85 0.88
N ALA A 346 -17.57 5.13 1.15
CA ALA A 346 -18.91 5.70 1.18
C ALA A 346 -19.60 5.83 -0.20
N GLY A 347 -18.81 5.70 -1.28
CA GLY A 347 -19.32 5.79 -2.66
C GLY A 347 -19.44 7.22 -3.19
N VAL A 348 -19.39 7.33 -4.51
CA VAL A 348 -19.43 8.61 -5.24
C VAL A 348 -20.86 9.16 -5.33
N GLY A 349 -21.02 10.48 -5.20
CA GLY A 349 -22.32 11.16 -5.35
C GLY A 349 -23.26 10.99 -4.16
N ARG A 350 -22.82 10.38 -3.08
CA ARG A 350 -23.60 10.23 -1.85
C ARG A 350 -23.52 11.49 -1.00
N ASP A 351 -24.65 11.94 -0.46
CA ASP A 351 -24.71 12.97 0.57
C ASP A 351 -24.37 12.33 1.92
N VAL A 352 -23.37 12.87 2.61
CA VAL A 352 -22.91 12.40 3.91
C VAL A 352 -22.92 13.55 4.92
N GLU A 353 -23.27 13.23 6.17
CA GLU A 353 -23.12 14.17 7.27
C GLU A 353 -21.69 14.13 7.80
N VAL A 354 -21.04 15.30 7.88
CA VAL A 354 -19.71 15.46 8.43
C VAL A 354 -19.80 16.39 9.63
N ILE A 355 -19.44 15.91 10.83
CA ILE A 355 -19.35 16.74 12.03
C ILE A 355 -17.93 17.24 12.17
N VAL A 356 -17.77 18.56 12.14
CA VAL A 356 -16.49 19.22 12.34
C VAL A 356 -16.49 19.99 13.65
N PHE A 357 -15.34 20.04 14.32
CA PHE A 357 -15.09 20.93 15.44
C PHE A 357 -14.47 22.22 14.91
N ARG A 358 -15.13 23.34 15.15
CA ARG A 358 -14.77 24.68 14.66
C ARG A 358 -14.96 25.71 15.76
N SER A 359 -13.92 26.42 16.15
CA SER A 359 -13.95 27.51 17.15
C SER A 359 -14.61 27.11 18.49
N GLY A 360 -14.43 25.87 18.94
CA GLY A 360 -14.96 25.39 20.21
C GLY A 360 -16.34 24.72 20.15
N GLU A 361 -16.95 24.63 18.95
CA GLU A 361 -18.29 24.07 18.77
C GLU A 361 -18.30 23.00 17.67
N GLU A 362 -19.20 22.01 17.79
CA GLU A 362 -19.46 21.04 16.74
C GLU A 362 -20.42 21.63 15.70
N VAL A 363 -20.03 21.55 14.43
CA VAL A 363 -20.81 22.01 13.29
C VAL A 363 -21.09 20.82 12.36
N ALA A 364 -22.38 20.62 12.01
CA ALA A 364 -22.79 19.61 11.03
C ALA A 364 -22.78 20.20 9.62
N LEU A 365 -22.09 19.54 8.70
CA LEU A 365 -22.03 19.86 7.28
C LEU A 365 -22.59 18.68 6.48
N THR A 366 -23.32 18.96 5.41
CA THR A 366 -23.73 17.93 4.43
C THR A 366 -22.84 18.07 3.21
N VAL A 367 -22.11 17.01 2.89
CA VAL A 367 -21.16 16.97 1.77
C VAL A 367 -21.60 15.94 0.75
N THR A 368 -21.77 16.34 -0.51
CA THR A 368 -21.99 15.39 -1.62
C THR A 368 -20.64 14.92 -2.14
N LEU A 369 -20.28 13.65 -1.94
CA LEU A 369 -18.95 13.13 -2.27
C LEU A 369 -18.65 13.18 -3.76
N GLY A 370 -17.48 13.69 -4.12
CA GLY A 370 -16.92 13.63 -5.46
C GLY A 370 -16.31 12.25 -5.76
N GLN A 371 -15.72 12.11 -6.95
CA GLN A 371 -14.93 10.93 -7.33
C GLN A 371 -13.45 11.26 -7.31
N ARG A 372 -12.68 10.53 -6.51
CA ARG A 372 -11.24 10.77 -6.32
C ARG A 372 -10.44 10.59 -7.60
N GLU A 373 -10.70 9.52 -8.34
CA GLU A 373 -9.97 9.19 -9.57
C GLU A 373 -10.14 10.27 -10.65
N LEU A 374 -11.33 10.89 -10.75
CA LEU A 374 -11.57 12.02 -11.67
C LEU A 374 -10.79 13.26 -11.27
N PHE A 375 -10.73 13.55 -9.96
CA PHE A 375 -9.94 14.66 -9.45
C PHE A 375 -8.44 14.42 -9.70
N GLU A 376 -7.91 13.24 -9.42
CA GLU A 376 -6.52 12.91 -9.67
C GLU A 376 -6.17 12.94 -11.16
N ALA A 377 -7.08 12.49 -12.03
CA ALA A 377 -6.90 12.58 -13.48
C ALA A 377 -6.87 14.05 -13.94
N ALA A 378 -7.82 14.87 -13.49
CA ALA A 378 -7.85 16.31 -13.79
C ALA A 378 -6.62 17.05 -13.24
N ALA A 379 -6.15 16.66 -12.04
CA ALA A 379 -4.92 17.22 -11.45
C ALA A 379 -3.67 16.85 -12.25
N ARG A 380 -3.62 15.65 -12.86
CA ARG A 380 -2.52 15.23 -13.78
C ARG A 380 -2.58 15.98 -15.11
N GLU A 381 -3.77 16.26 -15.64
CA GLU A 381 -3.96 17.03 -16.88
C GLU A 381 -3.62 18.51 -16.68
N THR A 382 -3.90 19.05 -15.47
CA THR A 382 -3.63 20.45 -15.11
C THR A 382 -2.26 20.65 -14.46
N ALA A 383 -1.64 19.57 -13.93
CA ALA A 383 -0.23 19.61 -13.61
C ALA A 383 0.50 20.03 -14.90
N PRO A 384 1.37 21.06 -14.88
CA PRO A 384 2.26 21.27 -16.00
C PRO A 384 2.89 19.90 -16.24
N SER A 385 2.70 19.35 -17.46
CA SER A 385 3.44 18.16 -17.89
C SER A 385 4.83 18.29 -17.32
N PRO A 386 5.43 17.29 -16.66
CA PRO A 386 6.83 17.39 -16.29
C PRO A 386 7.50 17.91 -17.56
N SER A 387 7.87 19.21 -17.55
CA SER A 387 8.56 19.84 -18.67
C SER A 387 9.64 18.84 -18.96
N ALA A 388 9.72 18.40 -20.23
CA ALA A 388 10.86 17.59 -20.63
C ALA A 388 12.07 18.19 -19.93
N PRO A 389 12.92 17.42 -19.23
CA PRO A 389 13.96 17.95 -18.37
C PRO A 389 14.55 19.15 -19.06
N PRO A 390 14.61 20.36 -18.47
CA PRO A 390 14.94 21.58 -19.19
C PRO A 390 16.18 21.29 -19.98
N GLU A 391 16.12 21.48 -21.33
CA GLU A 391 17.23 21.09 -22.21
C GLU A 391 18.46 21.84 -21.72
N PRO A 392 19.59 21.17 -21.52
CA PRO A 392 20.79 21.83 -21.05
C PRO A 392 21.15 22.96 -22.00
N SER A 393 21.25 24.18 -21.49
CA SER A 393 21.60 25.37 -22.28
C SER A 393 23.08 25.70 -22.11
N SER A 394 23.71 26.18 -23.17
CA SER A 394 25.11 26.59 -23.12
C SER A 394 25.23 28.07 -22.72
N PHE A 395 26.06 28.34 -21.69
CA PHE A 395 26.33 29.70 -21.24
C PHE A 395 27.79 29.84 -20.82
N LEU A 396 28.56 30.74 -21.43
CA LEU A 396 29.97 31.03 -21.18
C LEU A 396 30.85 29.75 -21.08
N GLY A 397 30.69 28.84 -22.04
CA GLY A 397 31.44 27.56 -22.11
C GLY A 397 31.02 26.53 -21.06
N MET A 398 29.86 26.70 -20.44
CA MET A 398 29.24 25.73 -19.51
C MET A 398 27.92 25.25 -20.09
N THR A 399 27.64 23.96 -19.97
CA THR A 399 26.31 23.41 -20.18
C THR A 399 25.59 23.38 -18.84
N LEU A 400 24.52 24.15 -18.70
CA LEU A 400 23.77 24.36 -17.47
C LEU A 400 22.40 23.73 -17.57
N GLN A 401 21.89 23.24 -16.46
CA GLN A 401 20.54 22.71 -16.33
C GLN A 401 19.89 23.23 -15.05
N GLU A 402 18.61 23.57 -15.12
CA GLU A 402 17.84 23.99 -13.95
C GLU A 402 17.61 22.81 -12.98
N LEU A 403 17.64 23.09 -11.69
CA LEU A 403 17.32 22.08 -10.67
C LEU A 403 15.82 21.81 -10.66
N ASP A 404 15.42 20.64 -11.11
CA ASP A 404 14.11 20.07 -10.85
C ASP A 404 14.11 19.23 -9.55
N ASP A 405 12.96 18.70 -9.15
CA ASP A 405 12.85 17.91 -7.94
C ASP A 405 13.64 16.62 -8.00
N THR A 406 13.69 16.00 -9.17
CA THR A 406 14.46 14.76 -9.41
C THR A 406 15.97 14.98 -9.21
N LEU A 407 16.50 16.07 -9.79
CA LEU A 407 17.91 16.43 -9.62
C LEU A 407 18.27 16.82 -8.18
N ARG A 408 17.32 17.44 -7.45
CA ARG A 408 17.54 17.71 -6.02
C ARG A 408 17.69 16.44 -5.21
N GLU A 409 16.86 15.43 -5.49
CA GLU A 409 16.93 14.11 -4.84
C GLU A 409 18.21 13.36 -5.21
N GLU A 410 18.55 13.30 -6.51
CA GLU A 410 19.79 12.66 -6.99
C GLU A 410 21.05 13.25 -6.36
N LEU A 411 21.05 14.57 -6.12
CA LEU A 411 22.19 15.29 -5.56
C LEU A 411 22.14 15.42 -4.04
N GLY A 412 21.12 14.87 -3.37
CA GLY A 412 20.93 14.94 -1.91
C GLY A 412 20.70 16.37 -1.40
N LEU A 413 20.11 17.26 -2.22
CA LEU A 413 19.88 18.65 -1.90
C LEU A 413 18.51 18.83 -1.21
N THR A 414 18.38 19.87 -0.39
CA THR A 414 17.10 20.19 0.26
C THR A 414 16.09 20.74 -0.75
N ALA A 415 14.79 20.55 -0.51
CA ALA A 415 13.70 21.05 -1.36
C ALA A 415 13.74 22.59 -1.57
N SER A 416 14.38 23.32 -0.66
CA SER A 416 14.56 24.78 -0.75
C SER A 416 15.79 25.21 -1.56
N THR A 417 16.62 24.26 -2.03
CA THR A 417 17.80 24.59 -2.83
C THR A 417 17.39 24.95 -4.24
N THR A 418 17.76 26.14 -4.71
CA THR A 418 17.55 26.63 -6.08
C THR A 418 18.88 26.91 -6.76
N GLY A 419 18.91 26.90 -8.09
CA GLY A 419 20.10 27.20 -8.86
C GLY A 419 20.20 26.39 -10.15
N LEU A 420 21.37 26.45 -10.76
CA LEU A 420 21.71 25.78 -12.02
C LEU A 420 22.84 24.79 -11.79
N ILE A 421 22.65 23.53 -12.17
CA ILE A 421 23.70 22.53 -12.14
C ILE A 421 24.57 22.61 -13.41
N VAL A 422 25.88 22.55 -13.25
CA VAL A 422 26.83 22.47 -14.35
C VAL A 422 26.91 21.02 -14.82
N ARG A 423 26.44 20.72 -16.05
CA ARG A 423 26.50 19.38 -16.63
C ARG A 423 27.80 19.09 -17.37
N ALA A 424 28.35 20.12 -18.02
CA ALA A 424 29.62 20.02 -18.73
C ALA A 424 30.31 21.40 -18.76
N VAL A 425 31.61 21.40 -18.93
CA VAL A 425 32.44 22.60 -19.11
C VAL A 425 33.35 22.35 -20.30
N GLU A 426 33.43 23.31 -21.21
CA GLU A 426 34.30 23.24 -22.38
C GLU A 426 35.78 23.41 -21.95
N ASP A 427 36.65 22.53 -22.42
CA ASP A 427 38.05 22.42 -21.95
C ASP A 427 38.87 23.73 -22.04
N GLU A 428 38.62 24.59 -23.02
CA GLU A 428 39.35 25.86 -23.22
C GLU A 428 38.59 27.11 -22.74
N SER A 429 37.43 26.93 -22.10
CA SER A 429 36.59 28.03 -21.61
C SER A 429 37.19 28.74 -20.42
N ASP A 430 36.77 30.02 -20.18
CA ASP A 430 37.07 30.78 -18.97
C ASP A 430 36.58 30.04 -17.71
N ALA A 431 35.45 29.36 -17.79
CA ALA A 431 34.90 28.53 -16.71
C ALA A 431 35.85 27.38 -16.34
N ALA A 432 36.40 26.67 -17.33
CA ALA A 432 37.38 25.60 -17.09
C ALA A 432 38.70 26.13 -16.47
N GLN A 433 39.21 27.26 -16.96
CA GLN A 433 40.42 27.90 -16.44
C GLN A 433 40.24 28.32 -14.97
N LYS A 434 39.03 28.67 -14.56
CA LYS A 434 38.67 29.04 -13.18
C LYS A 434 38.26 27.87 -12.33
N GLY A 435 38.39 26.65 -12.86
CA GLY A 435 38.22 25.40 -12.12
C GLY A 435 36.76 25.07 -11.83
N ILE A 436 35.81 25.51 -12.67
CA ILE A 436 34.43 25.06 -12.64
C ILE A 436 34.41 23.65 -13.26
N LEU A 437 33.67 22.74 -12.65
CA LEU A 437 33.55 21.35 -13.07
C LEU A 437 32.08 20.94 -13.21
N ALA A 438 31.85 19.87 -13.95
CA ALA A 438 30.57 19.22 -13.94
C ALA A 438 30.20 18.76 -12.52
N GLY A 439 28.98 18.98 -12.08
CA GLY A 439 28.50 18.75 -10.73
C GLY A 439 28.53 20.02 -9.81
N ASP A 440 29.15 21.11 -10.24
CA ASP A 440 29.06 22.38 -9.50
C ASP A 440 27.65 22.97 -9.62
N LEU A 441 27.14 23.54 -8.52
CA LEU A 441 25.84 24.21 -8.47
C LEU A 441 26.03 25.73 -8.40
N ILE A 442 25.47 26.47 -9.36
CA ILE A 442 25.44 27.93 -9.34
C ILE A 442 24.16 28.40 -8.63
N THR A 443 24.27 29.06 -7.48
CA THR A 443 23.12 29.51 -6.68
C THR A 443 22.85 30.99 -6.75
N GLU A 444 23.88 31.80 -7.06
CA GLU A 444 23.75 33.24 -7.15
C GLU A 444 24.61 33.80 -8.30
N ALA A 445 24.14 34.90 -8.91
CA ALA A 445 24.93 35.72 -9.81
C ALA A 445 24.83 37.20 -9.40
N ASN A 446 25.98 37.91 -9.35
CA ASN A 446 26.06 39.29 -8.84
C ASN A 446 25.35 39.49 -7.48
N GLN A 447 25.48 38.49 -6.58
CA GLN A 447 24.86 38.50 -5.23
C GLN A 447 23.32 38.50 -5.26
N GLN A 448 22.71 38.04 -6.34
CA GLN A 448 21.28 37.79 -6.48
C GLN A 448 21.03 36.30 -6.68
N PRO A 449 20.08 35.70 -5.98
CA PRO A 449 19.74 34.28 -6.19
C PRO A 449 19.23 34.07 -7.60
N ILE A 450 19.58 32.94 -8.22
CA ILE A 450 19.12 32.52 -9.54
C ILE A 450 18.32 31.22 -9.42
N THR A 451 17.31 31.09 -10.25
CA THR A 451 16.46 29.90 -10.31
C THR A 451 16.39 29.31 -11.70
N SER A 452 16.65 30.11 -12.71
CA SER A 452 16.56 29.76 -14.13
C SER A 452 17.79 30.23 -14.92
N ILE A 453 17.94 29.72 -16.14
CA ILE A 453 18.98 30.15 -17.09
C ILE A 453 18.72 31.61 -17.51
N GLU A 454 17.46 31.97 -17.70
CA GLU A 454 17.04 33.36 -18.01
C GLU A 454 17.47 34.33 -16.94
N ASP A 455 17.40 33.98 -15.63
CA ASP A 455 17.89 34.84 -14.54
C ASP A 455 19.40 35.10 -14.71
N LEU A 456 20.18 34.06 -14.99
CA LEU A 456 21.62 34.16 -15.19
C LEU A 456 21.97 35.03 -16.39
N GLU A 457 21.30 34.83 -17.53
CA GLU A 457 21.49 35.62 -18.75
C GLU A 457 21.11 37.12 -18.54
N ALA A 458 20.00 37.37 -17.85
CA ALA A 458 19.56 38.73 -17.53
C ALA A 458 20.57 39.45 -16.65
N LEU A 459 21.13 38.78 -15.62
CA LEU A 459 22.15 39.36 -14.75
C LEU A 459 23.49 39.56 -15.47
N ALA A 460 23.84 38.69 -16.41
CA ALA A 460 25.01 38.86 -17.27
C ALA A 460 24.84 40.08 -18.19
N GLN A 461 23.66 40.23 -18.81
CA GLN A 461 23.36 41.36 -19.67
C GLN A 461 23.37 42.69 -18.87
N GLN A 462 22.77 42.69 -17.68
CA GLN A 462 22.82 43.86 -16.79
C GLN A 462 24.26 44.24 -16.42
N ALA A 463 25.12 43.26 -16.20
CA ALA A 463 26.53 43.52 -15.91
C ALA A 463 27.25 44.12 -17.11
N ARG A 464 27.00 43.64 -18.35
CA ARG A 464 27.52 44.23 -19.61
C ARG A 464 27.05 45.67 -19.81
N ASP A 465 25.77 45.93 -19.59
CA ASP A 465 25.19 47.29 -19.72
C ASP A 465 25.77 48.28 -18.69
N ALA A 466 26.16 47.77 -17.53
CA ALA A 466 26.86 48.52 -16.51
C ALA A 466 28.38 48.66 -16.77
N GLY A 467 28.90 48.21 -17.91
CA GLY A 467 30.30 48.24 -18.29
C GLY A 467 31.20 47.30 -17.52
N ARG A 468 30.65 46.26 -16.86
CA ARG A 468 31.43 45.25 -16.17
C ARG A 468 31.94 44.21 -17.16
N ARG A 469 33.17 43.73 -16.96
CA ARG A 469 33.80 42.71 -17.79
C ARG A 469 33.65 41.31 -17.24
N SER A 470 33.08 41.17 -16.05
CA SER A 470 32.93 39.86 -15.39
C SER A 470 31.60 39.75 -14.68
N LEU A 471 31.06 38.54 -14.62
CA LEU A 471 29.92 38.16 -13.85
C LEU A 471 30.40 37.40 -12.60
N LEU A 472 30.06 37.87 -11.42
CA LEU A 472 30.38 37.16 -10.16
C LEU A 472 29.32 36.10 -9.91
N VAL A 473 29.71 34.81 -9.84
CA VAL A 473 28.82 33.69 -9.54
C VAL A 473 29.23 33.02 -8.23
N LEU A 474 28.22 32.60 -7.43
CA LEU A 474 28.43 31.75 -6.26
C LEU A 474 28.21 30.30 -6.67
N LEU A 475 29.28 29.53 -6.59
CA LEU A 475 29.30 28.09 -6.84
C LEU A 475 29.27 27.32 -5.54
N ARG A 476 28.61 26.16 -5.54
CA ARG A 476 28.69 25.15 -4.48
C ARG A 476 29.20 23.83 -5.05
N ARG A 477 30.23 23.27 -4.43
CA ARG A 477 30.73 21.92 -4.70
C ARG A 477 30.70 21.14 -3.40
N ASP A 478 29.98 20.02 -3.32
CA ASP A 478 29.86 19.21 -2.11
C ASP A 478 29.54 20.05 -0.83
N SER A 479 28.71 21.07 -0.98
CA SER A 479 28.32 22.05 0.04
C SER A 479 29.33 23.17 0.34
N ASP A 480 30.55 23.17 -0.23
CA ASP A 480 31.52 24.24 -0.07
C ASP A 480 31.26 25.40 -1.03
N PRO A 481 30.88 26.60 -0.51
CA PRO A 481 30.62 27.75 -1.36
C PRO A 481 31.91 28.47 -1.77
N ARG A 482 32.00 28.90 -3.04
CA ARG A 482 33.07 29.78 -3.52
C ARG A 482 32.55 30.76 -4.55
N PHE A 483 33.10 31.96 -4.55
CA PHE A 483 32.84 32.94 -5.60
C PHE A 483 33.83 32.80 -6.76
N VAL A 484 33.29 32.86 -7.97
CA VAL A 484 34.07 32.89 -9.21
C VAL A 484 33.62 34.06 -10.09
N ALA A 485 34.53 34.82 -10.64
CA ALA A 485 34.24 35.87 -11.60
C ALA A 485 34.44 35.36 -13.01
N LEU A 486 33.35 35.12 -13.75
CA LEU A 486 33.36 34.64 -15.14
C LEU A 486 33.54 35.84 -16.09
N SER A 487 34.38 35.73 -17.10
CA SER A 487 34.55 36.74 -18.14
C SER A 487 33.28 36.85 -19.00
N LEU A 488 32.83 38.11 -19.21
CA LEU A 488 31.76 38.44 -20.12
C LEU A 488 32.25 38.90 -21.50
N GLU A 489 33.59 38.96 -21.68
CA GLU A 489 34.24 39.24 -22.95
C GLU A 489 34.34 37.90 -23.74
N GLU A 490 33.89 37.91 -25.02
CA GLU A 490 34.12 36.82 -25.98
C GLU A 490 35.59 36.74 -26.43
#